data_90f8ae7bd63e70f00818087e508f6b1f
#
_entry.id   90f8ae7bd63e70f00818087e508f6b1f
#
_cell.length_a   1.000
_cell.length_b   1.000
_cell.length_c   1.000
_cell.angle_alpha   90.00
_cell.angle_beta   90.00
_cell.angle_gamma   90.00
#
_symmetry.space_group_name_H-M   'P 1'
#
loop_
_entity.id
_entity.type
_entity.pdbx_description
1 polymer ?
#
loop_
_entity_poly.entity_id
_entity_poly.type
_entity_poly.pdbx_seq_one_letter_code
_entity_poly.pdbx_strand_id
1 'polypeptide(L)'
;MKESIKKLIEDEMLAIGNIPINDSFELVVNRIRNKVHSLGQRGKVVMSGMGKAGQIALNIATTFSSTGTPSVYLHPSEAQHGDLGILQKNDVLILLSNSGKTREVLELVELAKNLYSDITIISITGKVNSPLANKSDIVLHTGDADEICPLGLTPTISTTLMTVIGDILVVELMKKINFSKKEYSQRHHSGYLGQKSKEESKYPPGSLLNELPPSDYQMGN
;
A
#
# COMPACT_ATOMS: atom_id res chain seq x y z
N MET A 1 -25.29 -10.01 19.77
CA MET A 1 -24.61 -8.91 19.05
C MET A 1 -23.21 -8.62 19.59
N LYS A 2 -23.01 -8.31 20.88
CA LYS A 2 -21.66 -8.02 21.42
C LYS A 2 -20.65 -9.15 21.18
N GLU A 3 -21.00 -10.39 21.50
CA GLU A 3 -20.15 -11.57 21.25
C GLU A 3 -19.82 -11.77 19.77
N SER A 4 -20.82 -11.55 18.89
CA SER A 4 -20.59 -11.63 17.44
C SER A 4 -19.60 -10.56 16.95
N ILE A 5 -19.71 -9.32 17.47
CA ILE A 5 -18.77 -8.25 17.13
C ILE A 5 -17.36 -8.59 17.60
N LYS A 6 -17.23 -9.10 18.85
CA LYS A 6 -15.93 -9.52 19.38
C LYS A 6 -15.29 -10.60 18.52
N LYS A 7 -16.07 -11.60 18.12
CA LYS A 7 -15.60 -12.68 17.23
C LYS A 7 -15.09 -12.13 15.88
N LEU A 8 -15.81 -11.18 15.27
CA LEU A 8 -15.38 -10.56 14.00
C LEU A 8 -14.04 -9.82 14.16
N ILE A 9 -13.85 -9.10 15.28
CA ILE A 9 -12.57 -8.44 15.58
C ILE A 9 -11.44 -9.46 15.75
N GLU A 10 -11.69 -10.57 16.45
CA GLU A 10 -10.73 -11.64 16.65
C GLU A 10 -10.32 -12.29 15.30
N ASP A 11 -11.27 -12.51 14.40
CA ASP A 11 -11.02 -13.06 13.08
C ASP A 11 -10.15 -12.12 12.21
N GLU A 12 -10.42 -10.81 12.24
CA GLU A 12 -9.59 -9.79 11.58
C GLU A 12 -8.16 -9.77 12.17
N MET A 13 -8.02 -9.76 13.50
CA MET A 13 -6.72 -9.78 14.17
C MET A 13 -5.92 -11.03 13.82
N LEU A 14 -6.58 -12.20 13.79
CA LEU A 14 -5.94 -13.45 13.41
C LEU A 14 -5.45 -13.42 11.96
N ALA A 15 -6.26 -12.90 11.05
CA ALA A 15 -5.88 -12.78 9.65
C ALA A 15 -4.67 -11.85 9.46
N ILE A 16 -4.65 -10.70 10.14
CA ILE A 16 -3.52 -9.76 10.12
C ILE A 16 -2.25 -10.43 10.68
N GLY A 17 -2.35 -11.16 11.79
CA GLY A 17 -1.23 -11.87 12.41
C GLY A 17 -0.64 -12.99 11.53
N ASN A 18 -1.40 -13.48 10.57
CA ASN A 18 -1.01 -14.53 9.64
C ASN A 18 -0.51 -14.00 8.28
N ILE A 19 -0.34 -12.69 8.10
CA ILE A 19 0.30 -12.15 6.89
C ILE A 19 1.70 -12.75 6.77
N PRO A 20 2.06 -13.41 5.64
CA PRO A 20 3.38 -14.01 5.48
C PRO A 20 4.48 -12.94 5.42
N ILE A 21 5.31 -12.86 6.44
CA ILE A 21 6.46 -11.93 6.49
C ILE A 21 7.66 -12.64 5.87
N ASN A 22 8.17 -12.10 4.76
CA ASN A 22 9.32 -12.61 4.04
C ASN A 22 10.08 -11.47 3.34
N ASP A 23 11.15 -11.79 2.62
CA ASP A 23 12.03 -10.83 1.94
C ASP A 23 11.33 -9.99 0.85
N SER A 24 10.14 -10.37 0.39
CA SER A 24 9.39 -9.63 -0.63
C SER A 24 9.10 -8.20 -0.22
N PHE A 25 8.83 -7.94 1.07
CA PHE A 25 8.61 -6.59 1.58
C PHE A 25 9.84 -5.71 1.39
N GLU A 26 11.00 -6.21 1.79
CA GLU A 26 12.25 -5.47 1.62
C GLU A 26 12.59 -5.26 0.14
N LEU A 27 12.37 -6.27 -0.70
CA LEU A 27 12.57 -6.18 -2.15
C LEU A 27 11.69 -5.09 -2.77
N VAL A 28 10.41 -4.99 -2.39
CA VAL A 28 9.48 -3.95 -2.85
C VAL A 28 9.96 -2.57 -2.41
N VAL A 29 10.25 -2.39 -1.12
CA VAL A 29 10.72 -1.10 -0.58
C VAL A 29 12.01 -0.64 -1.28
N ASN A 30 12.98 -1.54 -1.45
CA ASN A 30 14.23 -1.25 -2.15
C ASN A 30 13.98 -0.94 -3.64
N ARG A 31 13.06 -1.64 -4.30
CA ARG A 31 12.70 -1.40 -5.70
C ARG A 31 12.08 0.00 -5.87
N ILE A 32 11.12 0.37 -5.02
CA ILE A 32 10.51 1.71 -5.04
C ILE A 32 11.58 2.77 -4.77
N ARG A 33 12.39 2.61 -3.71
CA ARG A 33 13.47 3.56 -3.41
C ARG A 33 14.38 3.78 -4.60
N ASN A 34 14.81 2.71 -5.26
CA ASN A 34 15.76 2.79 -6.37
C ASN A 34 15.17 3.43 -7.62
N LYS A 35 13.91 3.17 -7.94
CA LYS A 35 13.23 3.69 -9.13
C LYS A 35 12.68 5.11 -8.95
N VAL A 36 12.31 5.49 -7.73
CA VAL A 36 11.60 6.76 -7.44
C VAL A 36 12.48 7.79 -6.73
N HIS A 37 13.37 7.35 -5.82
CA HIS A 37 14.12 8.25 -4.96
C HIS A 37 15.63 8.32 -5.24
N SER A 38 16.18 7.50 -6.13
CA SER A 38 17.60 7.55 -6.48
C SER A 38 17.90 8.71 -7.43
N LEU A 39 19.11 9.26 -7.33
CA LEU A 39 19.58 10.34 -8.20
C LEU A 39 19.43 9.97 -9.68
N GLY A 40 18.85 10.88 -10.46
CA GLY A 40 18.61 10.68 -11.89
C GLY A 40 17.38 9.84 -12.22
N GLN A 41 16.73 9.22 -11.24
CA GLN A 41 15.45 8.51 -11.41
C GLN A 41 14.29 9.48 -11.16
N ARG A 42 13.23 9.37 -11.98
CA ARG A 42 12.01 10.20 -11.87
C ARG A 42 10.76 9.35 -11.99
N GLY A 43 10.83 8.09 -11.52
CA GLY A 43 9.67 7.23 -11.47
C GLY A 43 8.69 7.64 -10.37
N LYS A 44 7.52 7.02 -10.40
CA LYS A 44 6.51 7.08 -9.35
C LYS A 44 5.95 5.70 -9.08
N VAL A 45 5.22 5.56 -8.00
CA VAL A 45 4.40 4.38 -7.73
C VAL A 45 3.06 4.57 -8.43
N VAL A 46 2.67 3.63 -9.28
CA VAL A 46 1.34 3.57 -9.88
C VAL A 46 0.59 2.42 -9.25
N MET A 47 -0.47 2.74 -8.52
CA MET A 47 -1.32 1.76 -7.85
C MET A 47 -2.53 1.46 -8.72
N SER A 48 -2.96 0.19 -8.79
CA SER A 48 -4.14 -0.17 -9.56
C SER A 48 -4.85 -1.39 -8.98
N GLY A 49 -6.14 -1.52 -9.29
CA GLY A 49 -7.02 -2.61 -8.86
C GLY A 49 -8.46 -2.32 -9.24
N MET A 50 -9.31 -3.35 -9.22
CA MET A 50 -10.74 -3.23 -9.53
C MET A 50 -11.60 -3.29 -8.26
N GLY A 51 -12.74 -2.59 -8.28
CA GLY A 51 -13.75 -2.65 -7.23
C GLY A 51 -13.19 -2.25 -5.86
N LYS A 52 -13.39 -3.08 -4.84
CA LYS A 52 -12.90 -2.81 -3.47
C LYS A 52 -11.38 -2.76 -3.40
N ALA A 53 -10.69 -3.66 -4.10
CA ALA A 53 -9.22 -3.62 -4.18
C ALA A 53 -8.72 -2.32 -4.85
N GLY A 54 -9.46 -1.78 -5.83
CA GLY A 54 -9.16 -0.49 -6.45
C GLY A 54 -9.30 0.68 -5.48
N GLN A 55 -10.30 0.65 -4.59
CA GLN A 55 -10.45 1.67 -3.54
C GLN A 55 -9.28 1.62 -2.53
N ILE A 56 -8.82 0.44 -2.17
CA ILE A 56 -7.62 0.28 -1.34
C ILE A 56 -6.37 0.76 -2.08
N ALA A 57 -6.21 0.43 -3.36
CA ALA A 57 -5.10 0.91 -4.18
C ALA A 57 -5.06 2.46 -4.24
N LEU A 58 -6.21 3.12 -4.40
CA LEU A 58 -6.31 4.59 -4.34
C LEU A 58 -5.90 5.13 -2.97
N ASN A 59 -6.36 4.53 -1.88
CA ASN A 59 -5.99 4.92 -0.52
C ASN A 59 -4.47 4.83 -0.31
N ILE A 60 -3.85 3.72 -0.69
CA ILE A 60 -2.40 3.52 -0.58
C ILE A 60 -1.65 4.55 -1.43
N ALA A 61 -2.11 4.82 -2.67
CA ALA A 61 -1.49 5.81 -3.55
C ALA A 61 -1.46 7.21 -2.92
N THR A 62 -2.58 7.64 -2.34
CA THR A 62 -2.67 8.94 -1.66
C THR A 62 -1.79 9.00 -0.42
N THR A 63 -1.67 7.89 0.32
CA THR A 63 -0.80 7.78 1.50
C THR A 63 0.68 7.88 1.10
N PHE A 64 1.13 7.19 0.05
CA PHE A 64 2.48 7.36 -0.51
C PHE A 64 2.75 8.81 -0.89
N SER A 65 1.83 9.44 -1.62
CA SER A 65 1.99 10.84 -2.06
C SER A 65 2.14 11.79 -0.87
N SER A 66 1.33 11.60 0.17
CA SER A 66 1.35 12.45 1.37
C SER A 66 2.62 12.26 2.22
N THR A 67 3.29 11.12 2.07
CA THR A 67 4.51 10.76 2.80
C THR A 67 5.78 10.83 1.97
N GLY A 68 5.75 11.59 0.86
CA GLY A 68 6.93 11.97 0.11
C GLY A 68 7.27 11.11 -1.10
N THR A 69 6.53 10.03 -1.34
CA THR A 69 6.73 9.17 -2.50
C THR A 69 5.70 9.51 -3.58
N PRO A 70 6.11 10.08 -4.73
CA PRO A 70 5.18 10.35 -5.83
C PRO A 70 4.40 9.10 -6.20
N SER A 71 3.07 9.18 -6.11
CA SER A 71 2.19 8.05 -6.41
C SER A 71 0.86 8.50 -7.00
N VAL A 72 0.25 7.64 -7.79
CA VAL A 72 -1.04 7.88 -8.44
C VAL A 72 -1.81 6.57 -8.56
N TYR A 73 -3.12 6.66 -8.56
CA TYR A 73 -4.01 5.54 -8.90
C TYR A 73 -4.33 5.56 -10.39
N LEU A 74 -4.24 4.40 -11.04
CA LEU A 74 -4.65 4.16 -12.42
C LEU A 74 -5.78 3.12 -12.42
N HIS A 75 -6.96 3.51 -12.90
CA HIS A 75 -8.07 2.56 -13.04
C HIS A 75 -7.79 1.61 -14.20
N PRO A 76 -7.86 0.26 -14.01
CA PRO A 76 -7.44 -0.69 -15.05
C PRO A 76 -8.25 -0.57 -16.35
N SER A 77 -9.56 -0.30 -16.26
CA SER A 77 -10.39 -0.13 -17.45
C SER A 77 -10.09 1.18 -18.17
N GLU A 78 -9.88 2.29 -17.45
CA GLU A 78 -9.55 3.58 -18.05
C GLU A 78 -8.18 3.58 -18.73
N ALA A 79 -7.26 2.74 -18.25
CA ALA A 79 -5.97 2.53 -18.91
C ALA A 79 -6.11 2.12 -20.38
N GLN A 80 -7.18 1.36 -20.73
CA GLN A 80 -7.47 0.93 -22.10
C GLN A 80 -8.01 2.07 -22.97
N HIS A 81 -8.42 3.18 -22.35
CA HIS A 81 -9.00 4.34 -23.03
C HIS A 81 -8.08 5.57 -23.02
N GLY A 82 -6.78 5.37 -22.76
CA GLY A 82 -5.76 6.41 -22.88
C GLY A 82 -5.04 6.76 -21.57
N ASP A 83 -5.62 6.46 -20.39
CA ASP A 83 -5.00 6.75 -19.10
C ASP A 83 -3.70 5.93 -18.87
N LEU A 84 -3.45 4.90 -19.68
CA LEU A 84 -2.17 4.20 -19.72
C LEU A 84 -0.98 5.16 -19.94
N GLY A 85 -1.22 6.29 -20.62
CA GLY A 85 -0.22 7.34 -20.84
C GLY A 85 0.36 7.95 -19.57
N ILE A 86 -0.23 7.70 -18.39
CA ILE A 86 0.33 8.12 -17.09
C ILE A 86 1.61 7.35 -16.73
N LEU A 87 1.79 6.13 -17.26
CA LEU A 87 2.96 5.29 -17.02
C LEU A 87 4.22 5.89 -17.67
N GLN A 88 5.34 5.76 -16.97
CA GLN A 88 6.67 6.14 -17.42
C GLN A 88 7.66 4.99 -17.20
N LYS A 89 8.76 4.98 -17.93
CA LYS A 89 9.75 3.89 -17.95
C LYS A 89 10.25 3.45 -16.55
N ASN A 90 10.42 4.40 -15.63
CA ASN A 90 10.96 4.12 -14.30
C ASN A 90 9.88 3.90 -13.23
N ASP A 91 8.62 3.83 -13.62
CA ASP A 91 7.54 3.61 -12.67
C ASP A 91 7.56 2.20 -12.09
N VAL A 92 6.96 2.08 -10.91
CA VAL A 92 6.66 0.81 -10.25
C VAL A 92 5.16 0.65 -10.24
N LEU A 93 4.64 -0.33 -10.98
CA LEU A 93 3.22 -0.63 -11.06
C LEU A 93 2.85 -1.70 -10.01
N ILE A 94 2.03 -1.32 -9.04
CA ILE A 94 1.56 -2.19 -7.95
C ILE A 94 0.08 -2.50 -8.17
N LEU A 95 -0.23 -3.78 -8.32
CA LEU A 95 -1.55 -4.29 -8.70
C LEU A 95 -2.20 -5.08 -7.55
N LEU A 96 -3.41 -4.69 -7.18
CA LEU A 96 -4.18 -5.34 -6.12
C LEU A 96 -5.28 -6.22 -6.72
N SER A 97 -5.24 -7.51 -6.43
CA SER A 97 -6.31 -8.45 -6.80
C SER A 97 -6.25 -9.69 -5.91
N ASN A 98 -7.25 -9.90 -5.05
CA ASN A 98 -7.27 -11.03 -4.14
C ASN A 98 -7.21 -12.38 -4.87
N SER A 99 -8.02 -12.56 -5.90
CA SER A 99 -8.02 -13.78 -6.73
C SER A 99 -6.82 -13.87 -7.68
N GLY A 100 -6.20 -12.73 -8.02
CA GLY A 100 -5.19 -12.62 -9.07
C GLY A 100 -5.68 -13.03 -10.47
N LYS A 101 -7.02 -13.06 -10.68
CA LYS A 101 -7.67 -13.45 -11.94
C LYS A 101 -8.52 -12.35 -12.57
N THR A 102 -8.53 -11.15 -11.98
CA THR A 102 -9.30 -10.01 -12.49
C THR A 102 -8.83 -9.66 -13.89
N ARG A 103 -9.73 -9.76 -14.87
CA ARG A 103 -9.41 -9.62 -16.30
C ARG A 103 -8.77 -8.26 -16.60
N GLU A 104 -9.37 -7.19 -16.15
CA GLU A 104 -8.93 -5.82 -16.41
C GLU A 104 -7.52 -5.55 -15.82
N VAL A 105 -7.21 -6.15 -14.68
CA VAL A 105 -5.87 -6.08 -14.07
C VAL A 105 -4.84 -6.85 -14.89
N LEU A 106 -5.20 -8.02 -15.41
CA LEU A 106 -4.31 -8.81 -16.29
C LEU A 106 -4.08 -8.12 -17.63
N GLU A 107 -5.11 -7.53 -18.22
CA GLU A 107 -5.01 -6.71 -19.44
C GLU A 107 -4.10 -5.50 -19.21
N LEU A 108 -4.20 -4.83 -18.05
CA LEU A 108 -3.29 -3.73 -17.71
C LEU A 108 -1.84 -4.18 -17.63
N VAL A 109 -1.53 -5.37 -17.12
CA VAL A 109 -0.16 -5.92 -17.13
C VAL A 109 0.39 -6.03 -18.56
N GLU A 110 -0.42 -6.58 -19.48
CA GLU A 110 -0.01 -6.72 -20.90
C GLU A 110 0.22 -5.35 -21.54
N LEU A 111 -0.70 -4.42 -21.34
CA LEU A 111 -0.59 -3.06 -21.89
C LEU A 111 0.64 -2.34 -21.34
N ALA A 112 0.90 -2.44 -20.03
CA ALA A 112 2.05 -1.82 -19.41
C ALA A 112 3.38 -2.41 -19.92
N LYS A 113 3.48 -3.73 -20.09
CA LYS A 113 4.66 -4.41 -20.64
C LYS A 113 4.85 -4.13 -22.14
N ASN A 114 3.77 -3.96 -22.89
CA ASN A 114 3.86 -3.53 -24.30
C ASN A 114 4.36 -2.09 -24.43
N LEU A 115 3.99 -1.20 -23.50
CA LEU A 115 4.47 0.18 -23.48
C LEU A 115 5.93 0.27 -23.01
N TYR A 116 6.26 -0.45 -21.93
CA TYR A 116 7.61 -0.52 -21.34
C TYR A 116 7.92 -1.95 -20.91
N SER A 117 8.68 -2.68 -21.70
CA SER A 117 8.99 -4.10 -21.47
C SER A 117 9.70 -4.38 -20.14
N ASP A 118 10.42 -3.39 -19.59
CA ASP A 118 11.19 -3.43 -18.35
C ASP A 118 10.47 -2.77 -17.14
N ILE A 119 9.18 -2.43 -17.29
CA ILE A 119 8.39 -1.89 -16.17
C ILE A 119 8.31 -2.90 -15.04
N THR A 120 8.54 -2.42 -13.82
CA THR A 120 8.45 -3.27 -12.64
C THR A 120 6.98 -3.50 -12.26
N ILE A 121 6.57 -4.76 -12.23
CA ILE A 121 5.23 -5.20 -11.81
C ILE A 121 5.30 -5.85 -10.43
N ILE A 122 4.52 -5.34 -9.49
CA ILE A 122 4.37 -5.91 -8.15
C ILE A 122 2.90 -6.25 -7.96
N SER A 123 2.61 -7.41 -7.39
CA SER A 123 1.23 -7.78 -7.02
C SER A 123 1.04 -7.92 -5.52
N ILE A 124 -0.13 -7.47 -5.04
CA ILE A 124 -0.66 -7.77 -3.71
C ILE A 124 -1.87 -8.68 -3.92
N THR A 125 -1.75 -9.96 -3.53
CA THR A 125 -2.73 -11.00 -3.87
C THR A 125 -2.85 -12.06 -2.79
N GLY A 126 -4.04 -12.66 -2.66
CA GLY A 126 -4.28 -13.84 -1.82
C GLY A 126 -3.88 -15.16 -2.47
N LYS A 127 -3.43 -15.16 -3.74
CA LYS A 127 -3.16 -16.40 -4.48
C LYS A 127 -1.82 -16.32 -5.21
N VAL A 128 -0.78 -16.89 -4.60
CA VAL A 128 0.61 -16.87 -5.11
C VAL A 128 0.81 -17.61 -6.44
N ASN A 129 -0.09 -18.53 -6.79
CA ASN A 129 -0.06 -19.27 -8.05
C ASN A 129 -1.07 -18.74 -9.08
N SER A 130 -1.53 -17.49 -8.91
CA SER A 130 -2.50 -16.87 -9.81
C SER A 130 -1.84 -16.36 -11.09
N PRO A 131 -2.64 -16.11 -12.15
CA PRO A 131 -2.14 -15.48 -13.38
C PRO A 131 -1.43 -14.13 -13.13
N LEU A 132 -1.92 -13.32 -12.19
CA LEU A 132 -1.31 -12.05 -11.82
C LEU A 132 0.05 -12.26 -11.14
N ALA A 133 0.11 -13.18 -10.16
CA ALA A 133 1.35 -13.50 -9.47
C ALA A 133 2.43 -14.00 -10.44
N ASN A 134 2.06 -14.87 -11.41
CA ASN A 134 2.98 -15.40 -12.41
C ASN A 134 3.52 -14.33 -13.41
N LYS A 135 2.85 -13.19 -13.54
CA LYS A 135 3.24 -12.07 -14.40
C LYS A 135 3.98 -10.96 -13.64
N SER A 136 4.06 -11.07 -12.31
CA SER A 136 4.67 -10.06 -11.44
C SER A 136 6.14 -10.38 -11.16
N ASP A 137 6.95 -9.32 -11.05
CA ASP A 137 8.37 -9.45 -10.67
C ASP A 137 8.52 -9.73 -9.17
N ILE A 138 7.59 -9.20 -8.35
CA ILE A 138 7.55 -9.44 -6.90
C ILE A 138 6.09 -9.63 -6.49
N VAL A 139 5.85 -10.62 -5.63
CA VAL A 139 4.53 -10.94 -5.09
C VAL A 139 4.50 -10.71 -3.59
N LEU A 140 3.57 -9.87 -3.13
CA LEU A 140 3.21 -9.74 -1.73
C LEU A 140 1.95 -10.55 -1.47
N HIS A 141 2.10 -11.63 -0.72
CA HIS A 141 1.01 -12.53 -0.36
C HIS A 141 0.25 -11.99 0.85
N THR A 142 -1.08 -11.85 0.72
CA THR A 142 -1.91 -11.38 1.84
C THR A 142 -2.17 -12.47 2.89
N GLY A 143 -1.82 -13.72 2.62
CA GLY A 143 -2.20 -14.87 3.43
C GLY A 143 -3.45 -15.56 2.88
N ASP A 144 -3.72 -16.75 3.40
CA ASP A 144 -4.89 -17.56 3.05
C ASP A 144 -5.98 -17.36 4.11
N ALA A 145 -6.77 -16.30 3.97
CA ALA A 145 -7.89 -16.01 4.84
C ALA A 145 -9.20 -15.90 4.05
N ASP A 146 -10.25 -16.47 4.63
CA ASP A 146 -11.60 -16.37 4.07
C ASP A 146 -12.27 -15.06 4.48
N GLU A 147 -13.24 -14.61 3.67
CA GLU A 147 -14.04 -13.43 4.00
C GLU A 147 -15.00 -13.72 5.14
N ILE A 148 -15.09 -12.80 6.11
CA ILE A 148 -15.93 -12.98 7.32
C ILE A 148 -17.38 -12.57 7.12
N CYS A 149 -17.78 -12.14 5.93
CA CYS A 149 -19.18 -11.88 5.65
C CYS A 149 -19.98 -13.19 5.62
N PRO A 150 -21.27 -13.18 5.98
CA PRO A 150 -22.09 -14.40 6.05
C PRO A 150 -22.17 -15.22 4.75
N LEU A 151 -21.84 -14.60 3.62
CA LEU A 151 -21.84 -15.24 2.30
C LEU A 151 -20.44 -15.73 1.89
N GLY A 152 -19.37 -15.36 2.62
CA GLY A 152 -17.99 -15.64 2.22
C GLY A 152 -17.56 -14.98 0.90
N LEU A 153 -18.27 -13.93 0.46
CA LEU A 153 -18.09 -13.32 -0.87
C LEU A 153 -17.70 -11.84 -0.84
N THR A 154 -18.22 -11.09 0.13
CA THR A 154 -17.95 -9.65 0.21
C THR A 154 -16.52 -9.42 0.71
N PRO A 155 -15.70 -8.68 -0.04
CA PRO A 155 -14.35 -8.34 0.41
C PRO A 155 -14.39 -7.60 1.76
N THR A 156 -13.86 -8.24 2.78
CA THR A 156 -13.71 -7.78 4.16
C THR A 156 -12.27 -8.00 4.58
N ILE A 157 -11.92 -9.20 5.01
CA ILE A 157 -10.53 -9.55 5.39
C ILE A 157 -9.55 -9.29 4.26
N SER A 158 -9.86 -9.67 3.03
CA SER A 158 -8.95 -9.45 1.92
C SER A 158 -8.58 -7.97 1.73
N THR A 159 -9.53 -7.05 1.92
CA THR A 159 -9.28 -5.60 1.81
C THR A 159 -8.53 -5.05 3.03
N THR A 160 -8.81 -5.55 4.22
CA THR A 160 -8.06 -5.22 5.44
C THR A 160 -6.59 -5.62 5.28
N LEU A 161 -6.31 -6.84 4.84
CA LEU A 161 -4.95 -7.33 4.63
C LEU A 161 -4.19 -6.51 3.56
N MET A 162 -4.84 -6.15 2.46
CA MET A 162 -4.26 -5.26 1.44
C MET A 162 -3.92 -3.89 2.01
N THR A 163 -4.79 -3.34 2.87
CA THR A 163 -4.55 -2.06 3.53
C THR A 163 -3.34 -2.15 4.45
N VAL A 164 -3.27 -3.17 5.32
CA VAL A 164 -2.15 -3.37 6.25
C VAL A 164 -0.83 -3.53 5.49
N ILE A 165 -0.79 -4.30 4.40
CA ILE A 165 0.40 -4.43 3.56
C ILE A 165 0.79 -3.07 2.96
N GLY A 166 -0.17 -2.30 2.47
CA GLY A 166 0.06 -0.95 1.95
C GLY A 166 0.68 -0.02 2.99
N ASP A 167 0.13 -0.01 4.21
CA ASP A 167 0.64 0.78 5.33
C ASP A 167 2.06 0.38 5.71
N ILE A 168 2.36 -0.92 5.75
CA ILE A 168 3.71 -1.43 6.00
C ILE A 168 4.68 -0.89 4.94
N LEU A 169 4.34 -0.98 3.66
CA LEU A 169 5.19 -0.47 2.57
C LEU A 169 5.45 1.03 2.70
N VAL A 170 4.41 1.81 3.01
CA VAL A 170 4.53 3.27 3.21
C VAL A 170 5.47 3.57 4.37
N VAL A 171 5.25 2.95 5.54
CA VAL A 171 6.04 3.21 6.74
C VAL A 171 7.51 2.80 6.56
N GLU A 172 7.76 1.62 5.99
CA GLU A 172 9.13 1.16 5.75
C GLU A 172 9.85 2.04 4.71
N LEU A 173 9.12 2.52 3.68
CA LEU A 173 9.70 3.44 2.71
C LEU A 173 10.00 4.81 3.34
N MET A 174 9.12 5.36 4.18
CA MET A 174 9.39 6.60 4.94
C MET A 174 10.69 6.49 5.75
N LYS A 175 10.90 5.36 6.45
CA LYS A 175 12.15 5.09 7.17
C LYS A 175 13.35 5.05 6.21
N LYS A 176 13.21 4.34 5.09
CA LYS A 176 14.28 4.12 4.11
C LYS A 176 14.73 5.41 3.40
N ILE A 177 13.83 6.38 3.22
CA ILE A 177 14.12 7.70 2.61
C ILE A 177 14.39 8.78 3.66
N ASN A 178 14.37 8.46 4.96
CA ASN A 178 14.49 9.40 6.08
C ASN A 178 13.48 10.56 6.00
N PHE A 179 12.21 10.25 5.68
CA PHE A 179 11.16 11.25 5.53
C PHE A 179 10.92 12.00 6.84
N SER A 180 11.06 13.31 6.82
CA SER A 180 11.07 14.16 8.00
C SER A 180 9.72 14.82 8.30
N LYS A 181 9.52 15.24 9.58
CA LYS A 181 8.36 16.05 9.98
C LYS A 181 8.29 17.37 9.20
N LYS A 182 9.43 17.96 8.84
CA LYS A 182 9.49 19.16 8.00
C LYS A 182 8.91 18.90 6.62
N GLU A 183 9.30 17.79 5.97
CA GLU A 183 8.76 17.42 4.66
C GLU A 183 7.27 17.08 4.75
N TYR A 184 6.83 16.43 5.85
CA TYR A 184 5.41 16.19 6.12
C TYR A 184 4.63 17.50 6.20
N SER A 185 5.12 18.50 6.97
CA SER A 185 4.47 19.79 7.12
C SER A 185 4.36 20.59 5.83
N GLN A 186 5.26 20.37 4.88
CA GLN A 186 5.23 20.98 3.55
C GLN A 186 4.14 20.41 2.64
N ARG A 187 3.60 19.24 2.95
CA ARG A 187 2.53 18.55 2.20
C ARG A 187 1.17 18.64 2.87
N HIS A 188 1.14 18.97 4.17
CA HIS A 188 -0.08 19.07 4.97
C HIS A 188 -0.24 20.50 5.51
N HIS A 189 -0.97 21.34 4.77
CA HIS A 189 -1.08 22.79 5.08
C HIS A 189 -2.24 23.15 6.00
N SER A 190 -3.24 22.25 6.15
CA SER A 190 -4.46 22.50 6.93
C SER A 190 -4.79 21.34 7.87
N GLY A 191 -5.74 21.62 8.77
CA GLY A 191 -6.20 20.63 9.75
C GLY A 191 -5.22 20.36 10.89
N TYR A 192 -5.63 19.45 11.81
CA TYR A 192 -4.87 19.11 13.01
C TYR A 192 -3.44 18.61 12.69
N LEU A 193 -3.31 17.68 11.74
CA LEU A 193 -2.01 17.09 11.39
C LEU A 193 -1.05 18.13 10.79
N GLY A 194 -1.56 19.07 9.98
CA GLY A 194 -0.76 20.14 9.42
C GLY A 194 -0.24 21.09 10.48
N GLN A 195 -1.07 21.45 11.47
CA GLN A 195 -0.65 22.28 12.60
C GLN A 195 0.37 21.56 13.48
N LYS A 196 0.06 20.34 13.93
CA LYS A 196 0.94 19.52 14.76
C LYS A 196 2.31 19.31 14.12
N SER A 197 2.36 18.98 12.82
CA SER A 197 3.63 18.74 12.12
C SER A 197 4.48 20.01 12.00
N LYS A 198 3.87 21.19 11.85
CA LYS A 198 4.56 22.49 11.86
C LYS A 198 5.16 22.82 13.23
N GLU A 199 4.43 22.57 14.30
CA GLU A 199 4.91 22.78 15.67
C GLU A 199 6.08 21.84 15.97
N GLU A 200 5.91 20.55 15.71
CA GLU A 200 6.94 19.55 15.96
C GLU A 200 8.18 19.68 15.05
N SER A 201 8.04 20.28 13.86
CA SER A 201 9.18 20.51 12.96
C SER A 201 10.14 21.59 13.45
N LYS A 202 9.75 22.39 14.45
CA LYS A 202 10.60 23.41 15.08
C LYS A 202 11.60 22.82 16.10
N TYR A 203 11.39 21.58 16.53
CA TYR A 203 12.25 20.92 17.51
C TYR A 203 13.15 19.88 16.84
N PRO A 204 14.41 19.74 17.28
CA PRO A 204 15.31 18.73 16.73
C PRO A 204 14.79 17.32 17.00
N PRO A 205 15.12 16.34 16.13
CA PRO A 205 14.72 14.94 16.32
C PRO A 205 15.21 14.42 17.68
N GLY A 206 14.30 13.87 18.48
CA GLY A 206 14.61 13.29 19.80
C GLY A 206 14.31 14.20 21.01
N SER A 207 14.03 15.50 20.83
CA SER A 207 13.74 16.40 21.96
C SER A 207 12.38 16.14 22.64
N LEU A 208 11.44 15.46 21.96
CA LEU A 208 10.08 15.20 22.46
C LEU A 208 9.88 13.78 23.01
N LEU A 209 10.88 12.90 22.94
CA LEU A 209 10.73 11.53 23.42
C LEU A 209 10.67 11.40 24.95
N ASN A 210 11.00 12.46 25.70
CA ASN A 210 10.99 12.46 27.16
C ASN A 210 9.72 13.06 27.79
N GLU A 211 8.76 13.55 26.99
CA GLU A 211 7.55 14.24 27.51
C GLU A 211 6.22 13.57 27.11
N LEU A 212 6.26 12.35 26.55
CA LEU A 212 5.02 11.60 26.40
C LEU A 212 4.61 11.07 27.77
N PRO A 213 3.40 11.38 28.28
CA PRO A 213 2.89 10.75 29.48
C PRO A 213 2.85 9.23 29.27
N PRO A 214 3.12 8.43 30.31
CA PRO A 214 3.04 6.98 30.22
C PRO A 214 1.68 6.60 29.62
N SER A 215 1.69 5.70 28.64
CA SER A 215 0.46 5.23 28.00
C SER A 215 -0.37 4.46 29.03
N ASP A 216 -1.38 5.10 29.60
CA ASP A 216 -2.40 4.47 30.45
C ASP A 216 -3.35 3.56 29.64
N TYR A 217 -2.83 2.86 28.66
CA TYR A 217 -3.55 1.75 28.04
C TYR A 217 -3.29 0.47 28.83
N GLN A 218 -3.87 0.41 30.03
CA GLN A 218 -4.13 -0.89 30.68
C GLN A 218 -5.27 -1.56 29.90
N MET A 219 -4.92 -2.63 29.19
CA MET A 219 -5.93 -3.58 28.71
C MET A 219 -6.59 -4.16 29.97
N GLY A 220 -7.81 -3.70 30.25
CA GLY A 220 -8.64 -4.25 31.31
C GLY A 220 -8.93 -5.72 31.03
N ASN A 221 -8.68 -6.53 32.05
CA ASN A 221 -9.03 -7.96 32.16
C ASN A 221 -10.54 -8.21 31.98
#